data_4dfb117d9fb404a584c123ab712b28b2
#
_entry.id   4dfb117d9fb404a584c123ab712b28b2
#
_cell.length_a   1.000
_cell.length_b   1.000
_cell.length_c   1.000
_cell.angle_alpha   90.00
_cell.angle_beta   90.00
_cell.angle_gamma   90.00
#
_symmetry.space_group_name_H-M   'P 1'
#
loop_
_entity.id
_entity.type
_entity.pdbx_description
1 polymer ?
#
loop_
_entity_poly.entity_id
_entity_poly.type
_entity_poly.pdbx_seq_one_letter_code
_entity_poly.pdbx_strand_id
1 'polypeptide(L)'
;MKNLFALKGTVAFTEERSRFSIMENAYLVCEGGKTAGVFASLPPEYERIPVKDLGAQFIIPGLCDIHVHASQHPFQGIGQNIENGEWNTWFDRYAFPDESRFNDLDYARRAYTRFAEALLKTPTTRLCAYATTSAASTELLMRILADYGFAGYVGKVNMDRSCGEGLLETTEETLRETRAWLERC
;
A
#
# COMPACT_ATOMS: atom_id res chain seq x y z
N MET A 1 16.01 -22.26 1.71
CA MET A 1 14.94 -23.29 1.82
C MET A 1 13.66 -22.66 1.35
N LYS A 2 12.89 -23.31 0.46
CA LYS A 2 11.57 -22.79 0.06
C LYS A 2 10.69 -22.77 1.32
N ASN A 3 10.11 -21.60 1.64
CA ASN A 3 9.11 -21.52 2.71
C ASN A 3 7.89 -22.35 2.29
N LEU A 4 7.76 -23.54 2.89
CA LEU A 4 6.67 -24.46 2.65
C LEU A 4 5.97 -24.72 3.99
N PHE A 5 4.71 -24.31 4.11
CA PHE A 5 3.88 -24.46 5.30
C PHE A 5 2.41 -24.38 4.96
N ALA A 6 1.55 -24.77 5.90
CA ALA A 6 0.11 -24.57 5.79
C ALA A 6 -0.44 -23.73 6.96
N LEU A 7 -1.48 -22.95 6.67
CA LEU A 7 -2.35 -22.33 7.66
C LEU A 7 -3.67 -23.09 7.67
N LYS A 8 -4.16 -23.46 8.86
CA LYS A 8 -5.47 -24.09 9.01
C LYS A 8 -6.45 -23.12 9.66
N GLY A 9 -7.64 -22.98 9.08
CA GLY A 9 -8.68 -22.10 9.57
C GLY A 9 -9.89 -22.06 8.63
N THR A 10 -10.70 -21.02 8.74
CA THR A 10 -11.77 -20.73 7.77
C THR A 10 -11.20 -19.91 6.62
N VAL A 11 -11.00 -20.54 5.45
CA VAL A 11 -10.42 -19.87 4.29
C VAL A 11 -11.52 -19.31 3.39
N ALA A 12 -11.49 -17.99 3.16
CA ALA A 12 -12.43 -17.32 2.27
C ALA A 12 -11.67 -16.71 1.09
N PHE A 13 -12.05 -17.05 -0.13
CA PHE A 13 -11.33 -16.66 -1.36
C PHE A 13 -12.25 -16.64 -2.57
N THR A 14 -11.77 -16.14 -3.70
CA THR A 14 -12.48 -16.14 -4.98
C THR A 14 -11.69 -16.97 -6.00
N GLU A 15 -12.34 -17.94 -6.61
CA GLU A 15 -11.78 -18.72 -7.73
C GLU A 15 -12.03 -18.01 -9.05
N GLU A 16 -13.20 -17.36 -9.17
CA GLU A 16 -13.66 -16.63 -10.35
C GLU A 16 -14.27 -15.28 -9.93
N ARG A 17 -14.39 -14.35 -10.87
CA ARG A 17 -14.93 -12.99 -10.62
C ARG A 17 -16.30 -12.96 -9.93
N SER A 18 -17.12 -13.98 -10.18
CA SER A 18 -18.51 -14.05 -9.71
C SER A 18 -18.73 -15.03 -8.55
N ARG A 19 -17.68 -15.75 -8.11
CA ARG A 19 -17.82 -16.83 -7.13
C ARG A 19 -16.92 -16.60 -5.93
N PHE A 20 -17.55 -16.40 -4.79
CA PHE A 20 -16.89 -16.35 -3.49
C PHE A 20 -17.03 -17.71 -2.81
N SER A 21 -15.92 -18.28 -2.36
CA SER A 21 -15.86 -19.59 -1.70
C SER A 21 -15.42 -19.44 -0.25
N ILE A 22 -16.06 -20.17 0.66
CA ILE A 22 -15.67 -20.28 2.06
C ILE A 22 -15.50 -21.77 2.39
N MET A 23 -14.33 -22.12 2.93
CA MET A 23 -14.03 -23.47 3.38
C MET A 23 -13.65 -23.45 4.86
N GLU A 24 -14.48 -24.04 5.70
CA GLU A 24 -14.22 -24.19 7.13
C GLU A 24 -13.22 -25.32 7.39
N ASN A 25 -12.38 -25.18 8.44
CA ASN A 25 -11.35 -26.16 8.80
C ASN A 25 -10.43 -26.55 7.63
N ALA A 26 -10.21 -25.65 6.69
CA ALA A 26 -9.42 -25.87 5.49
C ALA A 26 -7.95 -25.50 5.71
N TYR A 27 -7.11 -26.02 4.84
CA TYR A 27 -5.67 -25.78 4.81
C TYR A 27 -5.31 -24.91 3.62
N LEU A 28 -4.79 -23.71 3.89
CA LEU A 28 -4.13 -22.88 2.88
C LEU A 28 -2.66 -23.25 2.84
N VAL A 29 -2.21 -23.89 1.76
CA VAL A 29 -0.80 -24.28 1.58
C VAL A 29 -0.04 -23.14 0.89
N CYS A 30 1.07 -22.75 1.50
CA CYS A 30 2.01 -21.76 0.98
C CYS A 30 3.32 -22.44 0.57
N GLU A 31 3.75 -22.24 -0.67
CA GLU A 31 5.00 -22.76 -1.21
C GLU A 31 5.77 -21.66 -1.95
N GLY A 32 7.00 -21.39 -1.51
CA GLY A 32 7.85 -20.38 -2.16
C GLY A 32 7.27 -18.96 -2.19
N GLY A 33 6.50 -18.58 -1.16
CA GLY A 33 5.85 -17.28 -1.07
C GLY A 33 4.56 -17.13 -1.88
N LYS A 34 4.02 -18.24 -2.42
CA LYS A 34 2.76 -18.27 -3.19
C LYS A 34 1.79 -19.25 -2.56
N THR A 35 0.50 -19.04 -2.78
CA THR A 35 -0.55 -20.00 -2.47
C THR A 35 -0.45 -21.16 -3.47
N ALA A 36 -0.23 -22.40 -2.94
CA ALA A 36 -0.27 -23.61 -3.73
C ALA A 36 -1.69 -24.16 -3.89
N GLY A 37 -2.56 -23.91 -2.89
CA GLY A 37 -3.97 -24.28 -2.94
C GLY A 37 -4.66 -24.14 -1.60
N VAL A 38 -5.99 -24.34 -1.62
CA VAL A 38 -6.85 -24.46 -0.44
C VAL A 38 -7.47 -25.86 -0.45
N PHE A 39 -7.31 -26.61 0.63
CA PHE A 39 -7.67 -28.03 0.70
C PHE A 39 -8.50 -28.31 1.95
N ALA A 40 -9.54 -29.16 1.83
CA ALA A 40 -10.30 -29.64 2.99
C ALA A 40 -9.47 -30.62 3.86
N SER A 41 -8.52 -31.35 3.23
CA SER A 41 -7.50 -32.19 3.89
C SER A 41 -6.19 -32.04 3.13
N LEU A 42 -5.07 -32.12 3.84
CA LEU A 42 -3.76 -31.99 3.18
C LEU A 42 -3.55 -33.15 2.19
N PRO A 43 -3.19 -32.86 0.93
CA PRO A 43 -2.74 -33.87 -0.02
C PRO A 43 -1.48 -34.58 0.48
N PRO A 44 -1.22 -35.85 0.01
CA PRO A 44 -0.08 -36.65 0.47
C PRO A 44 1.27 -35.94 0.39
N GLU A 45 1.48 -35.11 -0.64
CA GLU A 45 2.72 -34.35 -0.84
C GLU A 45 2.93 -33.27 0.23
N TYR A 46 1.86 -32.86 0.95
CA TYR A 46 1.88 -31.83 2.00
C TYR A 46 1.64 -32.36 3.41
N GLU A 47 1.48 -33.70 3.61
CA GLU A 47 1.17 -34.27 4.92
C GLU A 47 2.21 -33.98 6.02
N ARG A 48 3.47 -33.75 5.62
CA ARG A 48 4.60 -33.58 6.55
C ARG A 48 5.08 -32.13 6.69
N ILE A 49 4.37 -31.16 6.11
CA ILE A 49 4.75 -29.76 6.23
C ILE A 49 4.32 -29.17 7.59
N PRO A 50 4.99 -28.12 8.09
CA PRO A 50 4.52 -27.39 9.26
C PRO A 50 3.12 -26.82 9.04
N VAL A 51 2.22 -27.04 10.00
CA VAL A 51 0.87 -26.48 10.00
C VAL A 51 0.71 -25.55 11.18
N LYS A 52 0.27 -24.32 10.94
CA LYS A 52 -0.18 -23.39 11.96
C LYS A 52 -1.70 -23.41 12.01
N ASP A 53 -2.26 -23.99 13.06
CA ASP A 53 -3.72 -23.99 13.30
C ASP A 53 -4.13 -22.63 13.90
N LEU A 54 -5.04 -21.93 13.22
CA LEU A 54 -5.59 -20.65 13.61
C LEU A 54 -6.99 -20.77 14.24
N GLY A 55 -7.46 -22.00 14.44
CA GLY A 55 -8.80 -22.26 15.00
C GLY A 55 -9.91 -21.69 14.12
N ALA A 56 -10.81 -20.94 14.71
CA ALA A 56 -11.97 -20.34 14.02
C ALA A 56 -11.64 -19.01 13.29
N GLN A 57 -10.36 -18.64 13.18
CA GLN A 57 -10.00 -17.38 12.50
C GLN A 57 -10.19 -17.50 11.00
N PHE A 58 -10.59 -16.36 10.39
CA PHE A 58 -10.68 -16.22 8.94
C PHE A 58 -9.32 -15.98 8.32
N ILE A 59 -9.04 -16.69 7.23
CA ILE A 59 -7.91 -16.47 6.34
C ILE A 59 -8.49 -15.91 5.05
N ILE A 60 -8.11 -14.69 4.71
CA ILE A 60 -8.55 -13.98 3.50
C ILE A 60 -7.35 -13.56 2.65
N PRO A 61 -7.51 -13.35 1.34
CA PRO A 61 -6.50 -12.68 0.53
C PRO A 61 -6.21 -11.30 1.10
N GLY A 62 -4.95 -10.88 1.02
CA GLY A 62 -4.59 -9.51 1.40
C GLY A 62 -5.37 -8.49 0.57
N LEU A 63 -5.82 -7.41 1.22
CA LEU A 63 -6.56 -6.35 0.56
C LEU A 63 -5.64 -5.52 -0.35
N CYS A 64 -6.25 -4.93 -1.37
CA CYS A 64 -5.59 -3.97 -2.25
C CYS A 64 -6.23 -2.59 -2.04
N ASP A 65 -5.43 -1.63 -1.56
CA ASP A 65 -5.82 -0.23 -1.52
C ASP A 65 -5.47 0.41 -2.86
N ILE A 66 -6.49 0.72 -3.65
CA ILE A 66 -6.31 1.24 -5.03
C ILE A 66 -6.16 2.75 -5.09
N HIS A 67 -6.25 3.47 -3.96
CA HIS A 67 -6.12 4.93 -3.92
C HIS A 67 -5.76 5.41 -2.52
N VAL A 68 -4.48 5.69 -2.29
CA VAL A 68 -4.00 6.24 -1.03
C VAL A 68 -2.91 7.29 -1.26
N HIS A 69 -2.99 8.40 -0.52
CA HIS A 69 -1.96 9.44 -0.51
C HIS A 69 -1.02 9.23 0.69
N ALA A 70 0.15 8.66 0.44
CA ALA A 70 1.12 8.37 1.49
C ALA A 70 1.61 9.64 2.22
N SER A 71 1.69 10.76 1.49
CA SER A 71 2.05 12.08 2.00
C SER A 71 1.04 12.65 2.99
N GLN A 72 -0.23 12.21 2.94
CA GLN A 72 -1.30 12.70 3.82
C GLN A 72 -1.41 11.92 5.13
N HIS A 73 -0.69 10.83 5.29
CA HIS A 73 -0.71 10.03 6.52
C HIS A 73 -0.34 10.81 7.79
N PRO A 74 0.64 11.73 7.80
CA PRO A 74 1.02 12.47 9.02
C PRO A 74 -0.07 13.38 9.58
N PHE A 75 -1.02 13.83 8.75
CA PHE A 75 -2.06 14.76 9.15
C PHE A 75 -3.49 14.22 8.99
N GLN A 76 -3.62 12.90 8.99
CA GLN A 76 -4.93 12.22 8.98
C GLN A 76 -5.85 12.77 10.08
N GLY A 77 -7.09 13.11 9.70
CA GLY A 77 -8.11 13.64 10.62
C GLY A 77 -7.96 15.12 10.97
N ILE A 78 -6.90 15.81 10.51
CA ILE A 78 -6.74 17.25 10.76
C ILE A 78 -7.63 18.03 9.82
N GLY A 79 -8.37 19.01 10.37
CA GLY A 79 -9.21 19.93 9.60
C GLY A 79 -10.41 19.26 8.90
N GLN A 80 -10.84 18.07 9.33
CA GLN A 80 -11.94 17.33 8.70
C GLN A 80 -13.33 17.94 8.95
N ASN A 81 -13.45 18.87 9.88
CA ASN A 81 -14.69 19.59 10.19
C ASN A 81 -14.86 20.82 9.28
N ILE A 82 -14.74 20.61 7.97
CA ILE A 82 -14.89 21.69 6.96
C ILE A 82 -16.38 22.01 6.82
N GLU A 83 -16.74 23.28 7.05
CA GLU A 83 -18.08 23.75 6.81
C GLU A 83 -18.34 23.84 5.29
N ASN A 84 -19.52 23.41 4.86
CA ASN A 84 -20.03 23.50 3.49
C ASN A 84 -19.19 22.81 2.39
N GLY A 85 -18.28 21.91 2.73
CA GLY A 85 -17.48 21.16 1.74
C GLY A 85 -16.45 22.00 1.00
N GLU A 86 -15.93 23.06 1.61
CA GLU A 86 -14.87 23.90 1.05
C GLU A 86 -13.50 23.20 1.02
N TRP A 87 -13.39 22.17 0.19
CA TRP A 87 -12.17 21.36 0.04
C TRP A 87 -10.94 22.18 -0.33
N ASN A 88 -11.10 23.24 -1.13
CA ASN A 88 -9.98 24.11 -1.50
C ASN A 88 -9.35 24.76 -0.27
N THR A 89 -10.16 25.24 0.67
CA THR A 89 -9.68 25.78 1.95
C THR A 89 -8.90 24.74 2.76
N TRP A 90 -9.35 23.48 2.75
CA TRP A 90 -8.63 22.40 3.42
C TRP A 90 -7.27 22.11 2.76
N PHE A 91 -7.24 22.04 1.42
CA PHE A 91 -6.00 21.86 0.68
C PHE A 91 -5.00 22.96 0.97
N ASP A 92 -5.41 24.22 0.87
CA ASP A 92 -4.54 25.39 1.08
C ASP A 92 -4.04 25.48 2.52
N ARG A 93 -4.89 25.15 3.50
CA ARG A 93 -4.59 25.36 4.91
C ARG A 93 -3.83 24.19 5.55
N TYR A 94 -4.07 22.97 5.10
CA TYR A 94 -3.54 21.78 5.76
C TYR A 94 -2.74 20.88 4.80
N ALA A 95 -3.30 20.48 3.64
CA ALA A 95 -2.69 19.48 2.81
C ALA A 95 -1.40 19.99 2.12
N PHE A 96 -1.48 21.08 1.38
CA PHE A 96 -0.33 21.59 0.62
C PHE A 96 0.85 22.01 1.51
N PRO A 97 0.67 22.70 2.64
CA PRO A 97 1.76 23.00 3.55
C PRO A 97 2.45 21.75 4.12
N ASP A 98 1.68 20.70 4.48
CA ASP A 98 2.27 19.47 5.00
C ASP A 98 2.89 18.61 3.90
N GLU A 99 2.29 18.52 2.71
CA GLU A 99 2.86 17.80 1.58
C GLU A 99 4.16 18.42 1.07
N SER A 100 4.31 19.75 1.11
CA SER A 100 5.54 20.45 0.73
C SER A 100 6.75 20.05 1.59
N ARG A 101 6.52 19.61 2.83
CA ARG A 101 7.59 19.14 3.75
C ARG A 101 8.30 17.89 3.24
N PHE A 102 7.68 17.14 2.34
CA PHE A 102 8.28 15.94 1.73
C PHE A 102 9.39 16.26 0.72
N ASN A 103 9.65 17.55 0.41
CA ASN A 103 10.85 17.98 -0.28
C ASN A 103 12.12 17.79 0.60
N ASP A 104 11.97 17.78 1.93
CA ASP A 104 12.98 17.32 2.87
C ASP A 104 12.95 15.77 2.95
N LEU A 105 13.98 15.13 2.42
CA LEU A 105 14.06 13.67 2.38
C LEU A 105 14.17 13.01 3.75
N ASP A 106 14.69 13.71 4.76
CA ASP A 106 14.75 13.19 6.13
C ASP A 106 13.36 13.20 6.77
N TYR A 107 12.57 14.25 6.53
CA TYR A 107 11.17 14.27 6.90
C TYR A 107 10.38 13.18 6.16
N ALA A 108 10.51 13.11 4.84
CA ALA A 108 9.85 12.12 4.00
C ALA A 108 10.15 10.68 4.48
N ARG A 109 11.41 10.38 4.79
CA ARG A 109 11.81 9.06 5.31
C ARG A 109 11.07 8.71 6.60
N ARG A 110 11.04 9.60 7.57
CA ARG A 110 10.33 9.37 8.83
C ARG A 110 8.83 9.18 8.63
N ALA A 111 8.21 10.02 7.80
CA ALA A 111 6.78 9.98 7.52
C ALA A 111 6.38 8.70 6.77
N TYR A 112 7.09 8.34 5.70
CA TYR A 112 6.83 7.14 4.91
C TYR A 112 7.12 5.84 5.68
N THR A 113 8.12 5.84 6.55
CA THR A 113 8.37 4.70 7.45
C THR A 113 7.18 4.48 8.37
N ARG A 114 6.66 5.53 9.00
CA ARG A 114 5.45 5.44 9.84
C ARG A 114 4.22 5.00 9.07
N PHE A 115 4.07 5.47 7.83
CA PHE A 115 3.00 5.01 6.94
C PHE A 115 3.11 3.50 6.67
N ALA A 116 4.29 2.99 6.30
CA ALA A 116 4.52 1.57 6.07
C ALA A 116 4.28 0.73 7.34
N GLU A 117 4.74 1.20 8.50
CA GLU A 117 4.49 0.57 9.81
C GLU A 117 3.00 0.53 10.17
N ALA A 118 2.24 1.57 9.82
CA ALA A 118 0.79 1.60 10.00
C ALA A 118 0.10 0.59 9.09
N LEU A 119 0.51 0.49 7.83
CA LEU A 119 -0.02 -0.50 6.87
C LEU A 119 0.20 -1.94 7.33
N LEU A 120 1.31 -2.28 8.00
CA LEU A 120 1.56 -3.62 8.56
C LEU A 120 0.51 -4.04 9.61
N LYS A 121 -0.24 -3.09 10.17
CA LYS A 121 -1.32 -3.35 11.14
C LYS A 121 -2.69 -3.51 10.48
N THR A 122 -2.73 -3.46 9.16
CA THR A 122 -3.94 -3.59 8.33
C THR A 122 -3.85 -4.85 7.48
N PRO A 123 -4.95 -5.34 6.91
CA PRO A 123 -4.92 -6.45 5.96
C PRO A 123 -4.45 -6.03 4.55
N THR A 124 -4.03 -4.78 4.34
CA THR A 124 -3.54 -4.29 3.04
C THR A 124 -2.17 -4.89 2.73
N THR A 125 -2.04 -5.50 1.56
CA THR A 125 -0.79 -6.10 1.06
C THR A 125 -0.32 -5.49 -0.26
N ARG A 126 -1.22 -4.82 -0.96
CA ARG A 126 -0.96 -4.12 -2.22
C ARG A 126 -1.59 -2.76 -2.19
N LEU A 127 -0.94 -1.80 -2.83
CA LEU A 127 -1.48 -0.44 -2.88
C LEU A 127 -1.14 0.27 -4.19
N CYS A 128 -1.99 1.24 -4.53
CA CYS A 128 -1.71 2.25 -5.54
C CYS A 128 -1.57 3.59 -4.80
N ALA A 129 -0.33 3.98 -4.52
CA ALA A 129 -0.01 5.12 -3.68
C ALA A 129 0.40 6.35 -4.50
N TYR A 130 -0.12 7.50 -4.11
CA TYR A 130 0.39 8.79 -4.55
C TYR A 130 1.43 9.28 -3.56
N ALA A 131 2.58 9.72 -4.08
CA ALA A 131 3.64 10.35 -3.30
C ALA A 131 3.45 11.88 -3.25
N THR A 132 4.44 12.63 -3.73
CA THR A 132 4.40 14.08 -3.86
C THR A 132 4.94 14.51 -5.22
N THR A 133 5.14 15.81 -5.44
CA THR A 133 5.76 16.35 -6.65
C THR A 133 7.25 16.02 -6.76
N SER A 134 7.94 15.74 -5.64
CA SER A 134 9.36 15.38 -5.63
C SER A 134 9.61 13.95 -6.14
N ALA A 135 10.35 13.81 -7.24
CA ALA A 135 10.79 12.51 -7.77
C ALA A 135 11.65 11.73 -6.74
N ALA A 136 12.57 12.40 -6.05
CA ALA A 136 13.42 11.78 -5.04
C ALA A 136 12.61 11.24 -3.84
N SER A 137 11.61 11.98 -3.40
CA SER A 137 10.69 11.56 -2.34
C SER A 137 9.82 10.39 -2.80
N THR A 138 9.39 10.38 -4.06
CA THR A 138 8.63 9.27 -4.66
C THR A 138 9.46 7.98 -4.70
N GLU A 139 10.72 8.05 -5.15
CA GLU A 139 11.65 6.90 -5.14
C GLU A 139 11.90 6.39 -3.71
N LEU A 140 11.98 7.29 -2.74
CA LEU A 140 12.14 6.92 -1.34
C LEU A 140 10.93 6.13 -0.82
N LEU A 141 9.70 6.56 -1.16
CA LEU A 141 8.49 5.82 -0.83
C LEU A 141 8.49 4.42 -1.46
N MET A 142 8.86 4.31 -2.75
CA MET A 142 8.94 3.02 -3.44
C MET A 142 9.87 2.05 -2.72
N ARG A 143 11.07 2.51 -2.33
CA ARG A 143 12.05 1.68 -1.61
C ARG A 143 11.52 1.26 -0.24
N ILE A 144 10.98 2.18 0.54
CA ILE A 144 10.42 1.87 1.86
C ILE A 144 9.31 0.83 1.75
N LEU A 145 8.35 1.01 0.83
CA LEU A 145 7.27 0.04 0.66
C LEU A 145 7.78 -1.34 0.24
N ALA A 146 8.79 -1.39 -0.66
CA ALA A 146 9.41 -2.65 -1.06
C ALA A 146 10.16 -3.34 0.09
N ASP A 147 10.91 -2.57 0.90
CA ASP A 147 11.64 -3.08 2.07
C ASP A 147 10.68 -3.65 3.14
N TYR A 148 9.49 -3.08 3.25
CA TYR A 148 8.42 -3.59 4.14
C TYR A 148 7.59 -4.72 3.52
N GLY A 149 7.87 -5.11 2.27
CA GLY A 149 7.24 -6.23 1.59
C GLY A 149 5.90 -5.92 0.93
N PHE A 150 5.54 -4.65 0.78
CA PHE A 150 4.34 -4.24 0.04
C PHE A 150 4.59 -4.30 -1.47
N ALA A 151 3.57 -4.75 -2.20
CA ALA A 151 3.55 -4.72 -3.66
C ALA A 151 2.56 -3.65 -4.15
N GLY A 152 2.74 -3.16 -5.38
CA GLY A 152 1.79 -2.21 -5.99
C GLY A 152 2.47 -1.18 -6.88
N TYR A 153 1.84 -0.03 -6.94
CA TYR A 153 2.30 1.09 -7.75
C TYR A 153 2.45 2.33 -6.88
N VAL A 154 3.46 3.13 -7.18
CA VAL A 154 3.65 4.45 -6.58
C VAL A 154 3.74 5.47 -7.71
N GLY A 155 2.97 6.54 -7.61
CA GLY A 155 2.95 7.63 -8.59
C GLY A 155 3.53 8.91 -8.05
N LYS A 156 4.38 9.58 -8.85
CA LYS A 156 4.75 10.97 -8.67
C LYS A 156 3.51 11.84 -8.97
N VAL A 157 3.23 12.80 -8.11
CA VAL A 157 2.20 13.81 -8.34
C VAL A 157 2.77 14.94 -9.20
N ASN A 158 1.96 15.53 -10.04
CA ASN A 158 2.32 16.66 -10.91
C ASN A 158 1.35 17.81 -10.66
N MET A 159 1.88 19.00 -10.30
CA MET A 159 1.10 20.18 -9.95
C MET A 159 1.65 21.43 -10.63
N ASP A 160 1.01 21.86 -11.72
CA ASP A 160 1.40 23.06 -12.46
C ASP A 160 0.51 24.27 -12.18
N ARG A 161 -0.47 24.11 -11.28
CA ARG A 161 -1.43 25.16 -10.88
C ARG A 161 -2.21 24.77 -9.64
N SER A 162 -2.86 25.74 -9.02
CA SER A 162 -3.83 25.55 -7.92
C SER A 162 -3.28 24.75 -6.74
N CYS A 163 -2.01 24.93 -6.39
CA CYS A 163 -1.34 24.32 -5.25
C CYS A 163 -0.45 25.35 -4.53
N GLY A 164 0.04 24.98 -3.33
CA GLY A 164 0.97 25.83 -2.59
C GLY A 164 2.33 25.97 -3.29
N GLU A 165 3.02 27.08 -3.06
CA GLU A 165 4.33 27.41 -3.69
C GLU A 165 5.35 26.27 -3.58
N GLY A 166 5.37 25.56 -2.45
CA GLY A 166 6.32 24.44 -2.22
C GLY A 166 6.04 23.17 -3.05
N LEU A 167 4.93 23.12 -3.79
CA LEU A 167 4.53 22.00 -4.65
C LEU A 167 4.40 22.39 -6.12
N LEU A 168 4.45 23.69 -6.41
CA LEU A 168 4.24 24.22 -7.76
C LEU A 168 5.45 23.90 -8.65
N GLU A 169 5.17 23.33 -9.82
CA GLU A 169 6.13 23.05 -10.89
C GLU A 169 5.62 23.74 -12.16
N THR A 170 6.51 24.06 -13.11
CA THR A 170 6.04 24.39 -14.46
C THR A 170 5.63 23.12 -15.21
N THR A 171 4.76 23.24 -16.21
CA THR A 171 4.34 22.06 -17.03
C THR A 171 5.55 21.39 -17.68
N GLU A 172 6.54 22.16 -18.16
CA GLU A 172 7.77 21.64 -18.76
C GLU A 172 8.63 20.89 -17.74
N GLU A 173 8.80 21.45 -16.55
CA GLU A 173 9.57 20.81 -15.47
C GLU A 173 8.94 19.51 -15.05
N THR A 174 7.65 19.51 -14.77
CA THR A 174 6.96 18.30 -14.30
C THR A 174 7.00 17.18 -15.34
N LEU A 175 6.85 17.49 -16.64
CA LEU A 175 6.98 16.51 -17.72
C LEU A 175 8.40 15.94 -17.84
N ARG A 176 9.40 16.82 -17.79
CA ARG A 176 10.82 16.43 -17.84
C ARG A 176 11.16 15.52 -16.66
N GLU A 177 10.81 15.93 -15.46
CA GLU A 177 11.10 15.19 -14.21
C GLU A 177 10.37 13.85 -14.15
N THR A 178 9.12 13.80 -14.59
CA THR A 178 8.37 12.55 -14.64
C THR A 178 9.00 11.56 -15.62
N ARG A 179 9.41 12.01 -16.80
CA ARG A 179 10.12 11.14 -17.77
C ARG A 179 11.42 10.61 -17.21
N ALA A 180 12.27 11.51 -16.66
CA ALA A 180 13.53 11.12 -16.07
C ALA A 180 13.36 10.18 -14.87
N TRP A 181 12.31 10.34 -14.09
CA TRP A 181 11.96 9.43 -13.00
C TRP A 181 11.56 8.04 -13.53
N LEU A 182 10.68 7.98 -14.53
CA LEU A 182 10.25 6.71 -15.14
C LEU A 182 11.38 5.94 -15.79
N GLU A 183 12.40 6.63 -16.35
CA GLU A 183 13.59 5.99 -16.92
C GLU A 183 14.50 5.34 -15.86
N ARG A 184 14.35 5.72 -14.58
CA ARG A 184 15.09 5.14 -13.44
C ARG A 184 14.34 4.01 -12.72
N CYS A 185 13.05 3.85 -12.97
CA CYS A 185 12.21 2.80 -12.42
C CYS A 185 12.26 1.54 -13.26
#